data_65efe48a59151411d8bcebf5a55a0ff9
#
_entry.id   65efe48a59151411d8bcebf5a55a0ff9
#
_cell.length_a   1.000
_cell.length_b   1.000
_cell.length_c   1.000
_cell.angle_alpha   90.00
_cell.angle_beta   90.00
_cell.angle_gamma   90.00
#
_symmetry.space_group_name_H-M   'P 1'
#
loop_
_entity.id
_entity.type
_entity.pdbx_description
1 polymer ?
#
loop_
_entity_poly.entity_id
_entity_poly.type
_entity_poly.pdbx_seq_one_letter_code
_entity_poly.pdbx_strand_id
1 'polypeptide(L)'
;NLNPGQISTGNDFVDELPATLGDRVWLDNNANGVQDAGEAGLQGVTVQLKDNTGAVVKTTTTDANGNYGFEVEPGTYSVAIVTPGGYIVTGQDLGGNEATDSDINAAGQSAAVTLAAGQDNPNVDAGLYQLAELGDRVWIDTNGNGQQDGGEAGVQGVKVTLLDATGAAVGSPLLTDASGNYLFTNLKPGTYSVQFDKATLPAGYSFTTKDSGADTSDSDANPSDGKTIQTQLDSGESDKTWDAGIVANPGAITGTVRQ
;
A
#
# COMPACT_ATOMS: atom_id res chain seq x y z
N ASN A 1 -15.94 -53.77 25.60
CA ASN A 1 -17.24 -54.12 26.16
C ASN A 1 -17.06 -54.69 27.57
N LEU A 2 -17.60 -54.02 28.60
CA LEU A 2 -17.62 -54.51 29.98
C LEU A 2 -18.81 -55.44 30.16
N ASN A 3 -18.62 -56.53 30.90
CA ASN A 3 -19.71 -57.41 31.34
C ASN A 3 -20.49 -56.76 32.51
N PRO A 4 -21.79 -57.11 32.74
CA PRO A 4 -22.54 -56.56 33.84
C PRO A 4 -21.82 -56.82 35.18
N GLY A 5 -21.58 -55.73 35.93
CA GLY A 5 -20.85 -55.73 37.20
C GLY A 5 -19.33 -55.58 37.13
N GLN A 6 -18.75 -55.46 35.94
CA GLN A 6 -17.35 -55.19 35.77
C GLN A 6 -17.09 -53.67 35.82
N ILE A 7 -16.24 -53.21 36.74
CA ILE A 7 -15.82 -51.82 36.86
C ILE A 7 -14.48 -51.70 36.10
N SER A 8 -14.41 -50.85 35.09
CA SER A 8 -13.14 -50.47 34.45
C SER A 8 -12.43 -49.51 35.39
N THR A 9 -11.33 -49.94 35.99
CA THR A 9 -10.46 -49.05 36.76
C THR A 9 -9.23 -48.73 35.89
N GLY A 10 -8.89 -47.45 35.79
CA GLY A 10 -7.73 -46.98 35.01
C GLY A 10 -8.08 -46.37 33.65
N ASN A 11 -9.32 -46.02 33.38
CA ASN A 11 -9.67 -45.13 32.29
C ASN A 11 -9.68 -43.71 32.86
N ASP A 12 -8.51 -43.18 33.08
CA ASP A 12 -8.36 -41.74 33.35
C ASP A 12 -8.53 -41.01 32.03
N PHE A 13 -9.67 -40.34 31.86
CA PHE A 13 -9.85 -39.35 30.82
C PHE A 13 -9.09 -38.11 31.29
N VAL A 14 -7.93 -37.81 30.71
CA VAL A 14 -7.32 -36.52 30.86
C VAL A 14 -8.08 -35.61 29.92
N ASP A 15 -8.98 -34.80 30.47
CA ASP A 15 -9.62 -33.70 29.74
C ASP A 15 -8.59 -32.56 29.68
N GLU A 16 -7.90 -32.41 28.57
CA GLU A 16 -6.92 -31.34 28.37
C GLU A 16 -7.68 -30.05 28.13
N LEU A 17 -7.22 -28.95 28.78
CA LEU A 17 -7.81 -27.63 28.55
C LEU A 17 -7.55 -27.20 27.10
N PRO A 18 -8.58 -26.76 26.37
CA PRO A 18 -8.38 -26.26 25.02
C PRO A 18 -7.46 -25.05 25.01
N ALA A 19 -6.70 -24.92 23.95
CA ALA A 19 -5.84 -23.77 23.68
C ALA A 19 -6.54 -22.82 22.71
N THR A 20 -6.10 -21.56 22.68
CA THR A 20 -6.57 -20.56 21.73
C THR A 20 -5.43 -20.07 20.84
N LEU A 21 -5.75 -19.79 19.58
CA LEU A 21 -4.83 -19.26 18.56
C LEU A 21 -5.59 -18.25 17.71
N GLY A 22 -5.02 -17.07 17.56
CA GLY A 22 -5.60 -16.03 16.72
C GLY A 22 -4.86 -14.74 16.84
N ASP A 23 -5.39 -13.72 16.31
CA ASP A 23 -5.36 -12.30 16.56
C ASP A 23 -6.07 -11.53 15.44
N ARG A 24 -5.34 -10.80 14.58
CA ARG A 24 -5.93 -9.77 13.74
C ARG A 24 -5.43 -9.80 12.30
N VAL A 25 -6.33 -9.47 11.37
CA VAL A 25 -5.98 -9.10 9.99
C VAL A 25 -6.24 -7.61 9.83
N TRP A 26 -5.24 -6.83 9.38
CA TRP A 26 -5.36 -5.38 9.26
C TRP A 26 -4.98 -4.86 7.87
N LEU A 27 -5.43 -3.63 7.57
CA LEU A 27 -4.99 -2.87 6.41
C LEU A 27 -3.69 -2.16 6.75
N ASP A 28 -2.58 -2.65 6.20
CA ASP A 28 -1.27 -2.03 6.32
C ASP A 28 -1.18 -0.87 5.32
N ASN A 29 -1.50 0.34 5.79
CA ASN A 29 -1.63 1.51 4.94
C ASN A 29 -0.32 1.93 4.27
N ASN A 30 0.80 1.75 4.94
CA ASN A 30 2.11 2.14 4.43
C ASN A 30 2.96 0.96 3.96
N ALA A 31 2.41 -0.26 4.04
CA ALA A 31 3.01 -1.54 3.66
C ALA A 31 4.37 -1.80 4.35
N ASN A 32 4.51 -1.37 5.62
CA ASN A 32 5.74 -1.55 6.40
C ASN A 32 5.82 -2.90 7.13
N GLY A 33 4.70 -3.66 7.19
CA GLY A 33 4.60 -4.95 7.87
C GLY A 33 4.37 -4.88 9.37
N VAL A 34 4.10 -3.68 9.89
CA VAL A 34 3.84 -3.43 11.31
C VAL A 34 2.46 -2.81 11.46
N GLN A 35 1.70 -3.28 12.43
CA GLN A 35 0.39 -2.72 12.77
C GLN A 35 0.56 -1.37 13.47
N ASP A 36 0.44 -0.29 12.69
CA ASP A 36 0.56 1.07 13.20
C ASP A 36 -0.74 1.58 13.85
N ALA A 37 -0.59 2.56 14.73
CA ALA A 37 -1.74 3.19 15.37
C ALA A 37 -2.64 3.88 14.32
N GLY A 38 -3.92 3.49 14.29
CA GLY A 38 -4.90 4.02 13.35
C GLY A 38 -5.18 3.13 12.15
N GLU A 39 -4.41 2.08 11.93
CA GLU A 39 -4.68 1.11 10.89
C GLU A 39 -5.91 0.26 11.19
N ALA A 40 -6.79 0.18 10.21
CA ALA A 40 -8.08 -0.48 10.37
C ALA A 40 -7.96 -2.00 10.25
N GLY A 41 -8.76 -2.75 11.03
CA GLY A 41 -8.94 -4.18 10.82
C GLY A 41 -9.69 -4.47 9.52
N LEU A 42 -9.37 -5.58 8.86
CA LEU A 42 -10.05 -6.04 7.67
C LEU A 42 -11.12 -7.07 8.01
N GLN A 43 -12.39 -6.70 7.81
CA GLN A 43 -13.55 -7.57 8.04
C GLN A 43 -13.73 -8.57 6.90
N GLY A 44 -14.20 -9.79 7.26
CA GLY A 44 -14.65 -10.79 6.28
C GLY A 44 -13.52 -11.55 5.59
N VAL A 45 -12.28 -11.40 6.04
CA VAL A 45 -11.15 -12.18 5.53
C VAL A 45 -11.28 -13.62 5.99
N THR A 46 -11.23 -14.59 5.08
CA THR A 46 -11.26 -16.01 5.42
C THR A 46 -9.93 -16.45 6.00
N VAL A 47 -9.96 -17.01 7.19
CA VAL A 47 -8.81 -17.56 7.92
C VAL A 47 -8.99 -19.05 8.11
N GLN A 48 -7.97 -19.83 7.77
CA GLN A 48 -7.94 -21.28 7.88
C GLN A 48 -6.90 -21.71 8.90
N LEU A 49 -7.29 -22.62 9.78
CA LEU A 49 -6.36 -23.32 10.66
C LEU A 49 -5.98 -24.65 10.01
N LYS A 50 -4.68 -24.91 9.93
CA LYS A 50 -4.13 -26.17 9.40
C LYS A 50 -3.42 -26.94 10.50
N ASP A 51 -3.56 -28.25 10.47
CA ASP A 51 -2.80 -29.15 11.34
C ASP A 51 -1.33 -29.33 10.86
N ASN A 52 -0.56 -30.13 11.59
CA ASN A 52 0.83 -30.44 11.27
C ASN A 52 1.04 -31.20 9.95
N THR A 53 -0.02 -31.70 9.33
CA THR A 53 -0.01 -32.34 8.00
C THR A 53 -0.30 -31.34 6.87
N GLY A 54 -0.70 -30.11 7.23
CA GLY A 54 -1.16 -29.07 6.31
C GLY A 54 -2.64 -29.18 5.93
N ALA A 55 -3.40 -30.10 6.53
CA ALA A 55 -4.83 -30.22 6.31
C ALA A 55 -5.59 -29.10 7.03
N VAL A 56 -6.60 -28.48 6.37
CA VAL A 56 -7.47 -27.50 7.00
C VAL A 56 -8.39 -28.20 7.99
N VAL A 57 -8.28 -27.84 9.27
CA VAL A 57 -9.08 -28.41 10.37
C VAL A 57 -10.20 -27.48 10.84
N LYS A 58 -10.01 -26.17 10.72
CA LYS A 58 -11.06 -25.15 11.01
C LYS A 58 -10.97 -24.00 10.02
N THR A 59 -12.09 -23.29 9.86
CA THR A 59 -12.17 -22.06 9.05
C THR A 59 -13.04 -21.07 9.77
N THR A 60 -12.64 -19.80 9.77
CA THR A 60 -13.41 -18.67 10.31
C THR A 60 -13.30 -17.48 9.37
N THR A 61 -13.93 -16.37 9.72
CA THR A 61 -13.79 -15.07 9.06
C THR A 61 -13.53 -14.00 10.11
N THR A 62 -12.77 -12.99 9.75
CA THR A 62 -12.50 -11.85 10.64
C THR A 62 -13.75 -11.03 10.92
N ASP A 63 -13.87 -10.51 12.14
CA ASP A 63 -14.92 -9.61 12.59
C ASP A 63 -14.73 -8.16 12.04
N ALA A 64 -15.60 -7.23 12.48
CA ALA A 64 -15.55 -5.82 12.06
C ALA A 64 -14.26 -5.09 12.44
N ASN A 65 -13.52 -5.60 13.41
CA ASN A 65 -12.23 -5.05 13.85
C ASN A 65 -11.04 -5.83 13.27
N GLY A 66 -11.30 -6.80 12.40
CA GLY A 66 -10.29 -7.67 11.82
C GLY A 66 -9.89 -8.85 12.71
N ASN A 67 -10.48 -9.03 13.89
CA ASN A 67 -10.09 -10.09 14.81
C ASN A 67 -10.62 -11.45 14.35
N TYR A 68 -9.83 -12.49 14.63
CA TYR A 68 -10.22 -13.89 14.47
C TYR A 68 -9.66 -14.74 15.61
N GLY A 69 -10.20 -15.93 15.81
CA GLY A 69 -9.70 -16.87 16.82
C GLY A 69 -10.17 -18.29 16.57
N PHE A 70 -9.35 -19.23 17.04
CA PHE A 70 -9.62 -20.66 17.04
C PHE A 70 -9.42 -21.22 18.45
N GLU A 71 -10.38 -21.96 18.93
CA GLU A 71 -10.24 -22.82 20.11
C GLU A 71 -9.93 -24.25 19.64
N VAL A 72 -8.83 -24.85 20.11
CA VAL A 72 -8.31 -26.14 19.62
C VAL A 72 -7.74 -26.98 20.74
N GLU A 73 -7.64 -28.28 20.52
CA GLU A 73 -6.86 -29.17 21.37
C GLU A 73 -5.37 -28.80 21.32
N PRO A 74 -4.59 -29.10 22.38
CA PRO A 74 -3.15 -28.95 22.35
C PRO A 74 -2.54 -29.65 21.14
N GLY A 75 -1.62 -28.96 20.44
CA GLY A 75 -1.06 -29.51 19.20
C GLY A 75 -0.25 -28.49 18.43
N THR A 76 0.18 -28.87 17.23
CA THR A 76 0.94 -27.99 16.32
C THR A 76 0.07 -27.61 15.14
N TYR A 77 -0.06 -26.31 14.91
CA TYR A 77 -0.94 -25.70 13.89
C TYR A 77 -0.23 -24.62 13.12
N SER A 78 -0.77 -24.26 11.98
CA SER A 78 -0.45 -23.03 11.25
C SER A 78 -1.71 -22.33 10.80
N VAL A 79 -1.63 -21.01 10.61
CA VAL A 79 -2.73 -20.20 10.10
C VAL A 79 -2.49 -19.89 8.63
N ALA A 80 -3.54 -19.92 7.83
CA ALA A 80 -3.51 -19.49 6.45
C ALA A 80 -4.61 -18.47 6.17
N ILE A 81 -4.24 -17.37 5.53
CA ILE A 81 -5.16 -16.33 5.08
C ILE A 81 -5.52 -16.59 3.61
N VAL A 82 -6.81 -16.59 3.31
CA VAL A 82 -7.28 -16.52 1.92
C VAL A 82 -7.27 -15.05 1.52
N THR A 83 -6.17 -14.60 0.92
CA THR A 83 -5.99 -13.21 0.53
C THR A 83 -7.13 -12.73 -0.37
N PRO A 84 -7.88 -11.69 0.02
CA PRO A 84 -8.95 -11.17 -0.82
C PRO A 84 -8.43 -10.60 -2.14
N GLY A 85 -9.28 -10.61 -3.19
CA GLY A 85 -8.90 -10.05 -4.49
C GLY A 85 -8.50 -8.59 -4.40
N GLY A 86 -7.38 -8.23 -5.01
CA GLY A 86 -6.81 -6.88 -5.00
C GLY A 86 -5.87 -6.59 -3.82
N TYR A 87 -5.78 -7.48 -2.83
CA TYR A 87 -4.86 -7.34 -1.71
C TYR A 87 -3.58 -8.14 -1.91
N ILE A 88 -2.53 -7.70 -1.24
CA ILE A 88 -1.20 -8.32 -1.19
C ILE A 88 -0.83 -8.46 0.28
N VAL A 89 -0.24 -9.59 0.64
CA VAL A 89 0.31 -9.80 2.00
C VAL A 89 1.55 -8.92 2.17
N THR A 90 1.63 -8.22 3.30
CA THR A 90 2.78 -7.39 3.64
C THR A 90 4.02 -8.19 4.00
N GLY A 91 5.13 -7.52 4.30
CA GLY A 91 6.37 -8.20 4.71
C GLY A 91 6.20 -8.91 6.05
N GLN A 92 6.67 -10.16 6.12
CA GLN A 92 6.62 -10.99 7.32
C GLN A 92 7.72 -10.59 8.32
N ASP A 93 7.41 -10.67 9.63
CA ASP A 93 8.34 -10.50 10.75
C ASP A 93 9.14 -9.17 10.67
N LEU A 94 8.49 -8.09 10.25
CA LEU A 94 9.08 -6.75 10.21
C LEU A 94 8.72 -5.97 11.48
N GLY A 95 9.69 -5.24 12.05
CA GLY A 95 9.48 -4.44 13.27
C GLY A 95 9.95 -5.11 14.57
N GLY A 96 10.05 -6.43 14.60
CA GLY A 96 10.61 -7.20 15.73
C GLY A 96 9.74 -7.23 16.98
N ASN A 97 8.43 -7.07 16.84
CA ASN A 97 7.44 -7.23 17.91
C ASN A 97 6.31 -8.15 17.43
N GLU A 98 6.38 -9.41 17.83
CA GLU A 98 5.42 -10.49 17.52
C GLU A 98 3.94 -10.14 17.77
N ALA A 99 3.65 -9.14 18.58
CA ALA A 99 2.28 -8.70 18.87
C ALA A 99 1.77 -7.62 17.91
N THR A 100 2.58 -7.18 16.96
CA THR A 100 2.23 -6.07 16.05
C THR A 100 2.83 -6.21 14.66
N ASP A 101 3.66 -7.23 14.39
CA ASP A 101 4.15 -7.49 13.04
C ASP A 101 3.33 -8.59 12.34
N SER A 102 3.54 -8.76 11.05
CA SER A 102 2.81 -9.75 10.27
C SER A 102 3.53 -11.08 10.28
N ASP A 103 2.88 -12.14 10.75
CA ASP A 103 3.43 -13.51 10.80
C ASP A 103 3.26 -14.29 9.49
N ILE A 104 2.54 -13.70 8.54
CA ILE A 104 2.12 -14.40 7.33
C ILE A 104 3.11 -14.12 6.19
N ASN A 105 3.64 -15.18 5.59
CA ASN A 105 4.50 -15.09 4.43
C ASN A 105 3.72 -14.71 3.14
N ALA A 106 4.42 -14.43 2.06
CA ALA A 106 3.83 -14.05 0.77
C ALA A 106 2.87 -15.09 0.17
N ALA A 107 2.90 -16.34 0.64
CA ALA A 107 1.94 -17.39 0.27
C ALA A 107 0.67 -17.38 1.15
N GLY A 108 0.56 -16.43 2.09
CA GLY A 108 -0.57 -16.31 2.99
C GLY A 108 -0.55 -17.30 4.16
N GLN A 109 0.61 -17.80 4.58
CA GLN A 109 0.70 -18.82 5.63
C GLN A 109 1.73 -18.45 6.71
N SER A 110 1.34 -18.67 7.99
CA SER A 110 2.24 -18.51 9.13
C SER A 110 3.23 -19.65 9.27
N ALA A 111 4.26 -19.48 10.09
CA ALA A 111 5.04 -20.56 10.65
C ALA A 111 4.15 -21.50 11.48
N ALA A 112 4.65 -22.71 11.78
CA ALA A 112 3.95 -23.64 12.66
C ALA A 112 4.12 -23.22 14.13
N VAL A 113 2.99 -23.20 14.87
CA VAL A 113 2.91 -22.85 16.29
C VAL A 113 2.51 -24.09 17.07
N THR A 114 3.21 -24.40 18.16
CA THR A 114 2.85 -25.50 19.06
C THR A 114 2.18 -24.93 20.30
N LEU A 115 0.96 -25.40 20.57
CA LEU A 115 0.12 -24.96 21.68
C LEU A 115 0.08 -26.03 22.77
N ALA A 116 0.36 -25.64 24.01
CA ALA A 116 0.16 -26.46 25.19
C ALA A 116 -1.29 -26.37 25.69
N ALA A 117 -1.70 -27.28 26.56
CA ALA A 117 -3.04 -27.25 27.19
C ALA A 117 -3.29 -25.92 27.92
N GLY A 118 -4.42 -25.28 27.61
CA GLY A 118 -4.83 -23.98 28.16
C GLY A 118 -3.98 -22.79 27.73
N GLN A 119 -3.11 -22.96 26.73
CA GLN A 119 -2.30 -21.85 26.20
C GLN A 119 -3.17 -20.93 25.33
N ASP A 120 -3.00 -19.62 25.55
CA ASP A 120 -3.49 -18.57 24.66
C ASP A 120 -2.32 -18.04 23.84
N ASN A 121 -2.48 -17.97 22.52
CA ASN A 121 -1.51 -17.34 21.61
C ASN A 121 -2.23 -16.30 20.74
N PRO A 122 -2.18 -15.02 21.12
CA PRO A 122 -2.77 -13.92 20.39
C PRO A 122 -1.75 -13.20 19.47
N ASN A 123 -0.75 -13.88 18.94
CA ASN A 123 0.33 -13.29 18.16
C ASN A 123 0.47 -13.97 16.80
N VAL A 124 -0.64 -14.19 16.08
CA VAL A 124 -0.58 -14.61 14.67
C VAL A 124 -1.37 -13.63 13.84
N ASP A 125 -0.68 -12.63 13.38
CA ASP A 125 -1.21 -11.44 12.74
C ASP A 125 -1.00 -11.45 11.22
N ALA A 126 -1.85 -10.71 10.47
CA ALA A 126 -1.71 -10.60 9.03
C ALA A 126 -1.97 -9.17 8.53
N GLY A 127 -0.93 -8.51 8.02
CA GLY A 127 -1.06 -7.25 7.30
C GLY A 127 -1.34 -7.46 5.82
N LEU A 128 -2.29 -6.73 5.28
CA LEU A 128 -2.64 -6.74 3.86
C LEU A 128 -2.70 -5.31 3.33
N TYR A 129 -2.20 -5.08 2.12
CA TYR A 129 -2.29 -3.79 1.45
C TYR A 129 -2.78 -3.93 0.01
N GLN A 130 -3.23 -2.83 -0.59
CA GLN A 130 -3.55 -2.72 -2.01
C GLN A 130 -2.51 -1.84 -2.71
N LEU A 131 -2.28 -2.09 -4.00
CA LEU A 131 -1.40 -1.25 -4.80
C LEU A 131 -2.05 0.11 -5.04
N ALA A 132 -1.23 1.16 -5.01
CA ALA A 132 -1.60 2.53 -5.24
C ALA A 132 -1.24 3.00 -6.65
N GLU A 133 -1.68 4.18 -7.01
CA GLU A 133 -1.32 4.87 -8.25
C GLU A 133 -1.05 6.36 -8.00
N LEU A 134 -0.18 6.96 -8.80
CA LEU A 134 0.18 8.37 -8.74
C LEU A 134 0.33 8.94 -10.15
N GLY A 135 -0.27 10.09 -10.39
CA GLY A 135 -0.19 10.74 -11.68
C GLY A 135 -0.92 12.06 -11.69
N ASP A 136 -1.13 12.57 -12.83
CA ASP A 136 -2.08 13.54 -13.33
C ASP A 136 -1.62 14.11 -14.69
N ARG A 137 -1.38 15.43 -14.82
CA ARG A 137 -1.35 16.10 -16.11
C ARG A 137 -0.27 17.16 -16.24
N VAL A 138 0.25 17.31 -17.45
CA VAL A 138 1.04 18.49 -17.85
C VAL A 138 0.21 19.34 -18.82
N TRP A 139 0.08 20.65 -18.56
CA TRP A 139 -0.74 21.55 -19.38
C TRP A 139 -0.03 22.85 -19.72
N ILE A 140 -0.56 23.58 -20.74
CA ILE A 140 -0.12 24.94 -21.10
C ILE A 140 -0.91 25.93 -20.24
N ASP A 141 -0.26 26.53 -19.27
CA ASP A 141 -0.77 27.64 -18.49
C ASP A 141 -0.75 28.91 -19.36
N THR A 142 -1.88 29.19 -20.00
CA THR A 142 -1.99 30.25 -21.02
C THR A 142 -1.92 31.64 -20.43
N ASN A 143 -2.44 31.81 -19.21
CA ASN A 143 -2.49 33.10 -18.53
C ASN A 143 -1.37 33.33 -17.50
N GLY A 144 -0.59 32.28 -17.19
CA GLY A 144 0.56 32.33 -16.28
C GLY A 144 0.17 32.44 -14.80
N ASN A 145 -1.05 31.94 -14.44
CA ASN A 145 -1.52 32.04 -13.07
C ASN A 145 -1.13 30.83 -12.18
N GLY A 146 -0.54 29.79 -12.78
CA GLY A 146 -0.13 28.57 -12.10
C GLY A 146 -1.27 27.60 -11.79
N GLN A 147 -2.47 27.83 -12.32
CA GLN A 147 -3.65 26.99 -12.13
C GLN A 147 -4.13 26.42 -13.46
N GLN A 148 -4.63 25.19 -13.42
CA GLN A 148 -5.22 24.51 -14.57
C GLN A 148 -6.64 25.04 -14.81
N ASP A 149 -6.78 25.96 -15.74
CA ASP A 149 -8.06 26.55 -16.10
C ASP A 149 -8.80 25.76 -17.18
N GLY A 150 -10.13 25.93 -17.23
CA GLY A 150 -10.95 25.28 -18.24
C GLY A 150 -10.58 25.70 -19.65
N GLY A 151 -10.23 24.72 -20.52
CA GLY A 151 -9.85 24.96 -21.91
C GLY A 151 -8.34 24.99 -22.16
N GLU A 152 -7.52 24.90 -21.14
CA GLU A 152 -6.08 24.80 -21.28
C GLU A 152 -5.64 23.43 -21.82
N ALA A 153 -4.76 23.47 -22.83
CA ALA A 153 -4.36 22.27 -23.57
C ALA A 153 -3.32 21.46 -22.81
N GLY A 154 -3.46 20.14 -22.84
CA GLY A 154 -2.42 19.22 -22.34
C GLY A 154 -1.17 19.22 -23.20
N VAL A 155 -0.04 18.86 -22.63
CA VAL A 155 1.26 18.80 -23.28
C VAL A 155 1.71 17.36 -23.46
N GLN A 156 1.81 16.90 -24.71
CA GLN A 156 2.29 15.55 -25.04
C GLN A 156 3.81 15.46 -25.00
N GLY A 157 4.33 14.30 -24.58
CA GLY A 157 5.74 13.92 -24.72
C GLY A 157 6.66 14.47 -23.64
N VAL A 158 6.14 15.06 -22.58
CA VAL A 158 6.95 15.43 -21.41
C VAL A 158 7.33 14.14 -20.66
N LYS A 159 8.63 13.95 -20.43
CA LYS A 159 9.12 12.82 -19.69
C LYS A 159 8.95 13.05 -18.19
N VAL A 160 8.25 12.09 -17.53
CA VAL A 160 8.00 12.09 -16.09
C VAL A 160 8.67 10.88 -15.46
N THR A 161 9.46 11.10 -14.42
CA THR A 161 10.17 10.07 -13.67
C THR A 161 9.61 9.97 -12.26
N LEU A 162 9.22 8.76 -11.84
CA LEU A 162 8.86 8.48 -10.45
C LEU A 162 10.14 8.32 -9.62
N LEU A 163 10.17 8.94 -8.45
CA LEU A 163 11.28 8.87 -7.50
C LEU A 163 10.79 8.31 -6.16
N ASP A 164 11.60 7.47 -5.51
CA ASP A 164 11.36 6.98 -4.16
C ASP A 164 11.74 8.02 -3.08
N ALA A 165 11.57 7.65 -1.81
CA ALA A 165 11.90 8.49 -0.65
C ALA A 165 13.37 8.94 -0.61
N THR A 166 14.28 8.22 -1.28
CA THR A 166 15.71 8.57 -1.37
C THR A 166 16.03 9.47 -2.57
N GLY A 167 15.06 9.68 -3.47
CA GLY A 167 15.20 10.38 -4.72
C GLY A 167 15.76 9.52 -5.86
N ALA A 168 15.82 8.20 -5.68
CA ALA A 168 16.21 7.27 -6.73
C ALA A 168 15.01 6.98 -7.66
N ALA A 169 15.28 6.78 -8.97
CA ALA A 169 14.23 6.50 -9.95
C ALA A 169 13.61 5.11 -9.72
N VAL A 170 12.27 5.05 -9.76
CA VAL A 170 11.47 3.83 -9.66
C VAL A 170 10.94 3.46 -11.04
N GLY A 171 11.32 2.30 -11.54
CA GLY A 171 10.87 1.82 -12.84
C GLY A 171 11.37 2.66 -14.03
N SER A 172 10.61 2.64 -15.12
CA SER A 172 10.90 3.41 -16.32
C SER A 172 10.11 4.73 -16.33
N PRO A 173 10.69 5.83 -16.81
CA PRO A 173 9.96 7.08 -17.00
C PRO A 173 8.77 6.89 -17.95
N LEU A 174 7.71 7.66 -17.74
CA LEU A 174 6.57 7.77 -18.63
C LEU A 174 6.71 9.02 -19.52
N LEU A 175 6.02 9.01 -20.65
CA LEU A 175 5.77 10.20 -21.46
C LEU A 175 4.31 10.57 -21.35
N THR A 176 4.01 11.85 -21.20
CA THR A 176 2.63 12.34 -21.20
C THR A 176 1.94 12.03 -22.54
N ASP A 177 0.65 11.67 -22.47
CA ASP A 177 -0.19 11.37 -23.63
C ASP A 177 -0.61 12.64 -24.40
N ALA A 178 -1.43 12.50 -25.45
CA ALA A 178 -1.94 13.61 -26.26
C ALA A 178 -2.77 14.63 -25.47
N SER A 179 -3.32 14.23 -24.30
CA SER A 179 -4.07 15.11 -23.40
C SER A 179 -3.21 15.64 -22.26
N GLY A 180 -1.92 15.31 -22.24
CA GLY A 180 -0.96 15.68 -21.22
C GLY A 180 -0.93 14.75 -20.00
N ASN A 181 -1.74 13.69 -19.96
CA ASN A 181 -1.85 12.82 -18.78
C ASN A 181 -0.68 11.83 -18.66
N TYR A 182 -0.35 11.49 -17.43
CA TYR A 182 0.55 10.39 -17.07
C TYR A 182 0.03 9.69 -15.82
N LEU A 183 0.32 8.40 -15.65
CA LEU A 183 -0.12 7.63 -14.48
C LEU A 183 0.86 6.48 -14.21
N PHE A 184 1.51 6.52 -13.06
CA PHE A 184 2.23 5.38 -12.50
C PHE A 184 1.25 4.50 -11.73
N THR A 185 1.19 3.23 -12.07
CA THR A 185 0.29 2.25 -11.45
C THR A 185 1.06 1.13 -10.79
N ASN A 186 0.35 0.32 -9.99
CA ASN A 186 0.93 -0.82 -9.28
C ASN A 186 2.07 -0.42 -8.33
N LEU A 187 1.92 0.72 -7.66
CA LEU A 187 2.88 1.20 -6.68
C LEU A 187 2.62 0.54 -5.32
N LYS A 188 3.66 0.05 -4.67
CA LYS A 188 3.57 -0.32 -3.27
C LYS A 188 3.30 0.96 -2.45
N PRO A 189 2.43 0.94 -1.42
CA PRO A 189 2.31 2.08 -0.51
C PRO A 189 3.67 2.55 0.02
N GLY A 190 3.85 3.86 0.10
CA GLY A 190 5.14 4.42 0.49
C GLY A 190 5.34 5.86 0.01
N THR A 191 6.51 6.41 0.27
CA THR A 191 6.84 7.81 -0.05
C THR A 191 7.42 7.94 -1.45
N TYR A 192 6.82 8.83 -2.26
CA TYR A 192 7.23 9.10 -3.64
C TYR A 192 7.28 10.60 -3.94
N SER A 193 7.90 10.93 -5.06
CA SER A 193 7.81 12.22 -5.73
C SER A 193 7.95 12.01 -7.24
N VAL A 194 7.61 12.99 -8.04
CA VAL A 194 7.83 12.95 -9.48
C VAL A 194 8.78 14.04 -9.94
N GLN A 195 9.46 13.78 -11.05
CA GLN A 195 10.28 14.77 -11.74
C GLN A 195 9.85 14.86 -13.19
N PHE A 196 9.38 16.03 -13.58
CA PHE A 196 9.15 16.42 -14.96
C PHE A 196 10.46 16.88 -15.60
N ASP A 197 10.90 16.22 -16.67
CA ASP A 197 12.17 16.52 -17.32
C ASP A 197 12.07 17.81 -18.15
N LYS A 198 12.65 18.88 -17.63
CA LYS A 198 12.69 20.20 -18.27
C LYS A 198 13.24 20.17 -19.71
N ALA A 199 14.14 19.22 -20.03
CA ALA A 199 14.72 19.10 -21.36
C ALA A 199 13.71 18.56 -22.40
N THR A 200 12.59 18.00 -21.96
CA THR A 200 11.53 17.47 -22.84
C THR A 200 10.36 18.42 -23.02
N LEU A 201 10.39 19.58 -22.36
CA LEU A 201 9.39 20.62 -22.58
C LEU A 201 9.45 21.15 -24.01
N PRO A 202 8.30 21.59 -24.59
CA PRO A 202 8.32 22.28 -25.90
C PRO A 202 9.27 23.48 -25.91
N ALA A 203 9.94 23.69 -27.02
CA ALA A 203 10.89 24.81 -27.16
C ALA A 203 10.17 26.15 -26.87
N GLY A 204 10.79 26.96 -26.01
CA GLY A 204 10.26 28.26 -25.64
C GLY A 204 9.29 28.23 -24.45
N TYR A 205 9.17 27.09 -23.74
CA TYR A 205 8.38 26.97 -22.51
C TYR A 205 9.24 26.71 -21.29
N SER A 206 8.75 27.08 -20.14
CA SER A 206 9.28 26.76 -18.80
C SER A 206 8.14 26.39 -17.85
N PHE A 207 8.45 25.74 -16.74
CA PHE A 207 7.42 25.51 -15.71
C PHE A 207 6.88 26.84 -15.19
N THR A 208 5.57 26.87 -14.92
CA THR A 208 4.88 28.03 -14.34
C THR A 208 5.14 28.14 -12.84
N THR A 209 4.48 29.07 -12.16
CA THR A 209 4.53 29.21 -10.69
C THR A 209 3.87 28.02 -10.04
N LYS A 210 4.54 27.42 -9.06
CA LYS A 210 3.98 26.30 -8.32
C LYS A 210 3.13 26.74 -7.11
N ASP A 211 2.29 25.83 -6.59
CA ASP A 211 1.49 25.96 -5.37
C ASP A 211 0.64 27.26 -5.39
N SER A 212 -0.03 27.55 -6.53
CA SER A 212 -0.76 28.81 -6.73
C SER A 212 -2.25 28.71 -6.47
N GLY A 213 -2.77 27.56 -6.04
CA GLY A 213 -4.21 27.33 -5.88
C GLY A 213 -4.56 26.15 -5.01
N ALA A 214 -5.51 25.35 -5.51
CA ALA A 214 -5.86 24.08 -4.89
C ALA A 214 -4.98 22.98 -5.48
N ASP A 215 -4.42 22.12 -4.65
CA ASP A 215 -3.55 21.00 -4.96
C ASP A 215 -4.04 20.08 -6.12
N THR A 216 -5.36 20.03 -6.32
CA THR A 216 -5.99 19.27 -7.41
C THR A 216 -5.98 19.97 -8.77
N SER A 217 -5.43 21.17 -8.88
CA SER A 217 -5.50 21.99 -10.09
C SER A 217 -4.40 23.03 -10.22
N ASP A 218 -3.43 23.06 -9.33
CA ASP A 218 -2.28 23.96 -9.48
C ASP A 218 -1.00 23.17 -9.88
N SER A 219 0.07 23.89 -10.14
CA SER A 219 1.32 23.27 -10.60
C SER A 219 2.21 22.91 -9.40
N ASP A 220 2.61 21.64 -9.28
CA ASP A 220 3.51 21.14 -8.23
C ASP A 220 4.98 21.15 -8.65
N ALA A 221 5.22 21.29 -9.95
CA ALA A 221 6.57 21.23 -10.49
C ALA A 221 7.40 22.45 -10.06
N ASN A 222 8.51 22.21 -9.36
CA ASN A 222 9.46 23.28 -9.05
C ASN A 222 9.98 23.91 -10.37
N PRO A 223 9.88 25.23 -10.57
CA PRO A 223 10.28 25.88 -11.82
C PRO A 223 11.76 25.72 -12.18
N SER A 224 12.63 25.43 -11.21
CA SER A 224 14.07 25.28 -11.47
C SER A 224 14.44 23.90 -12.01
N ASP A 225 13.89 22.82 -11.46
CA ASP A 225 14.31 21.43 -11.75
C ASP A 225 13.17 20.46 -12.10
N GLY A 226 11.92 20.92 -12.04
CA GLY A 226 10.73 20.11 -12.36
C GLY A 226 10.37 19.05 -11.33
N LYS A 227 10.95 19.08 -10.13
CA LYS A 227 10.61 18.14 -9.05
C LYS A 227 9.43 18.61 -8.24
N THR A 228 8.60 17.65 -7.81
CA THR A 228 7.58 17.87 -6.79
C THR A 228 8.17 17.67 -5.38
N ILE A 229 7.43 18.04 -4.35
CA ILE A 229 7.68 17.56 -2.99
C ILE A 229 7.38 16.06 -2.92
N GLN A 230 7.73 15.42 -1.80
CA GLN A 230 7.36 14.03 -1.53
C GLN A 230 5.93 13.93 -1.02
N THR A 231 5.22 12.89 -1.46
CA THR A 231 3.93 12.47 -0.93
C THR A 231 4.01 11.06 -0.37
N GLN A 232 3.16 10.75 0.61
CA GLN A 232 2.93 9.41 1.10
C GLN A 232 1.72 8.85 0.36
N LEU A 233 1.90 7.73 -0.36
CA LEU A 233 0.79 6.96 -0.90
C LEU A 233 0.35 5.90 0.10
N ASP A 234 -0.91 5.93 0.45
CA ASP A 234 -1.55 4.93 1.28
C ASP A 234 -2.04 3.72 0.47
N SER A 235 -2.39 2.64 1.16
CA SER A 235 -2.90 1.42 0.56
C SER A 235 -4.14 1.67 -0.29
N GLY A 236 -4.05 1.37 -1.60
CA GLY A 236 -5.14 1.53 -2.56
C GLY A 236 -5.42 2.96 -3.00
N GLU A 237 -4.57 3.91 -2.65
CA GLU A 237 -4.73 5.32 -3.02
C GLU A 237 -4.55 5.55 -4.52
N SER A 238 -5.37 6.46 -5.07
CA SER A 238 -5.23 6.99 -6.42
C SER A 238 -5.00 8.51 -6.31
N ASP A 239 -3.74 8.89 -6.18
CA ASP A 239 -3.32 10.29 -6.03
C ASP A 239 -3.11 10.92 -7.41
N LYS A 240 -4.01 11.83 -7.78
CA LYS A 240 -4.02 12.57 -9.05
C LYS A 240 -3.98 14.07 -8.78
N THR A 241 -3.02 14.48 -7.99
CA THR A 241 -2.80 15.89 -7.62
C THR A 241 -1.41 16.38 -8.01
N TRP A 242 -0.62 15.57 -8.72
CA TRP A 242 0.77 15.92 -9.05
C TRP A 242 0.90 16.43 -10.48
N ASP A 243 0.67 17.73 -10.63
CA ASP A 243 0.51 18.43 -11.87
C ASP A 243 1.73 19.27 -12.28
N ALA A 244 1.83 19.61 -13.59
CA ALA A 244 2.84 20.57 -14.06
C ALA A 244 2.28 21.52 -15.13
N GLY A 245 2.11 22.76 -14.76
CA GLY A 245 1.83 23.84 -15.72
C GLY A 245 3.11 24.30 -16.41
N ILE A 246 3.02 24.61 -17.70
CA ILE A 246 4.10 25.27 -18.45
C ILE A 246 3.61 26.56 -19.09
N VAL A 247 4.45 27.59 -19.04
CA VAL A 247 4.18 28.92 -19.58
C VAL A 247 5.17 29.26 -20.67
N ALA A 248 4.71 29.99 -21.72
CA ALA A 248 5.61 30.47 -22.74
C ALA A 248 6.62 31.47 -22.18
N ASN A 249 7.90 31.29 -22.49
CA ASN A 249 8.93 32.23 -22.09
C ASN A 249 8.70 33.60 -22.72
N PRO A 250 8.92 34.70 -21.98
CA PRO A 250 8.80 36.04 -22.55
C PRO A 250 9.69 36.17 -23.78
N GLY A 251 9.13 36.63 -24.88
CA GLY A 251 9.90 36.88 -26.10
C GLY A 251 10.95 37.99 -25.87
N ALA A 252 12.21 37.76 -26.26
CA ALA A 252 13.21 38.82 -26.26
C ALA A 252 12.93 39.79 -27.41
N ILE A 253 12.62 41.06 -27.10
CA ILE A 253 12.56 42.11 -28.09
C ILE A 253 14.00 42.60 -28.31
N THR A 254 14.65 42.17 -29.41
CA THR A 254 15.93 42.74 -29.84
C THR A 254 15.67 43.84 -30.85
N GLY A 255 15.76 45.08 -30.43
CA GLY A 255 15.68 46.27 -31.29
C GLY A 255 17.04 46.95 -31.40
N THR A 256 17.48 47.29 -32.63
CA THR A 256 18.62 48.18 -32.83
C THR A 256 18.11 49.62 -32.82
N VAL A 257 18.52 50.41 -31.84
CA VAL A 257 18.30 51.88 -31.90
C VAL A 257 19.21 52.42 -33.00
N ARG A 258 18.61 52.90 -34.09
CA ARG A 258 19.35 53.69 -35.10
C ARG A 258 19.27 55.14 -34.67
N GLN A 259 20.46 55.78 -34.52
CA GLN A 259 20.58 57.22 -34.41
C GLN A 259 20.42 57.89 -35.76
#